data_69245275798e0700aa486f6b6880b2fd
#
_entry.id   69245275798e0700aa486f6b6880b2fd
#
_cell.length_a   1.000
_cell.length_b   1.000
_cell.length_c   1.000
_cell.angle_alpha   90.00
_cell.angle_beta   90.00
_cell.angle_gamma   90.00
#
_symmetry.space_group_name_H-M   'P 1'
#
loop_
_entity.id
_entity.type
_entity.pdbx_description
1 polymer ?
#
loop_
_entity_poly.entity_id
_entity_poly.type
_entity_poly.pdbx_seq_one_letter_code
_entity_poly.pdbx_strand_id
1 'polypeptide(L)'
;MDVPRTLLVTNDYPPQVGGIQRTLEALVRRLPPNRVAVLCPNAEGGDAFDRAAPYAVYRQPERFLWPLPEVRRRLHQAVRSFGADVVLFGAVYPLALLGPSLAETGTPYLAAAHGFEYWLSIAPGTHALVRRATSRAARVPVMCSAFIARVVRTAVPDDVPVSVMYPGADLEVFRPDLPYEDLTDLHGVADRPLIVCVSRLVARKGQDVLIRAMPPIRRDVPDASLLIVGDGPDRDRLVRLAADAPNGSVVFAGQVSEGDLPRYYRAGNVFAMPCRSRLGGLEVEGWGNVFLEAAACARPVVVGDSGGARESLAPGETGLLVNGSDVAEVAGAVGSLLADPERADAMGRAGRERVVRAFGWSRAAEQLAGWLREA
;
A
#
# COMPACT_ATOMS: atom_id res chain seq x y z
N MET A 1 -4.76 -13.88 21.02
CA MET A 1 -4.81 -12.40 21.07
C MET A 1 -6.14 -12.04 21.73
N ASP A 2 -6.12 -11.39 22.87
CA ASP A 2 -7.35 -10.87 23.48
C ASP A 2 -7.72 -9.55 22.81
N VAL A 3 -8.93 -9.48 22.23
CA VAL A 3 -9.41 -8.32 21.46
C VAL A 3 -10.88 -8.09 21.78
N PRO A 4 -11.34 -6.85 22.01
CA PRO A 4 -12.77 -6.57 22.15
C PRO A 4 -13.52 -6.95 20.87
N ARG A 5 -14.83 -7.21 20.99
CA ARG A 5 -15.67 -7.47 19.79
C ARG A 5 -15.67 -6.24 18.90
N THR A 6 -15.03 -6.35 17.74
CA THR A 6 -14.74 -5.24 16.84
C THR A 6 -15.58 -5.32 15.58
N LEU A 7 -16.32 -4.28 15.24
CA LEU A 7 -17.00 -4.14 13.96
C LEU A 7 -16.17 -3.24 13.04
N LEU A 8 -15.57 -3.81 11.99
CA LEU A 8 -14.97 -3.03 10.91
C LEU A 8 -16.09 -2.48 10.01
N VAL A 9 -16.08 -1.19 9.73
CA VAL A 9 -17.04 -0.51 8.84
C VAL A 9 -16.27 0.19 7.73
N THR A 10 -16.44 -0.25 6.49
CA THR A 10 -15.62 0.24 5.37
C THR A 10 -16.36 0.19 4.04
N ASN A 11 -15.99 1.08 3.11
CA ASN A 11 -16.34 0.97 1.70
C ASN A 11 -15.32 0.12 0.91
N ASP A 12 -14.14 -0.07 1.47
CA ASP A 12 -13.00 -0.71 0.83
C ASP A 12 -12.80 -2.11 1.42
N TYR A 13 -13.41 -3.13 0.78
CA TYR A 13 -13.27 -4.51 1.23
C TYR A 13 -13.28 -5.49 0.05
N PRO A 14 -12.58 -6.64 0.17
CA PRO A 14 -12.62 -7.67 -0.86
C PRO A 14 -14.06 -8.13 -1.20
N PRO A 15 -14.29 -8.61 -2.42
CA PRO A 15 -13.31 -8.96 -3.46
C PRO A 15 -12.79 -7.78 -4.30
N GLN A 16 -13.12 -6.54 -3.95
CA GLN A 16 -12.50 -5.38 -4.59
C GLN A 16 -10.99 -5.38 -4.36
N VAL A 17 -10.22 -5.08 -5.42
CA VAL A 17 -8.76 -5.08 -5.40
C VAL A 17 -8.22 -3.68 -5.16
N GLY A 18 -7.35 -3.54 -4.15
CA GLY A 18 -6.69 -2.27 -3.82
C GLY A 18 -5.83 -2.37 -2.56
N GLY A 19 -5.00 -1.37 -2.33
CA GLY A 19 -4.10 -1.34 -1.17
C GLY A 19 -4.83 -1.27 0.18
N ILE A 20 -5.93 -0.50 0.26
CA ILE A 20 -6.74 -0.38 1.48
C ILE A 20 -7.44 -1.71 1.76
N GLN A 21 -8.07 -2.31 0.73
CA GLN A 21 -8.77 -3.59 0.81
C GLN A 21 -7.84 -4.69 1.36
N ARG A 22 -6.64 -4.82 0.78
CA ARG A 22 -5.63 -5.79 1.23
C ARG A 22 -5.17 -5.52 2.66
N THR A 23 -4.96 -4.24 3.02
CA THR A 23 -4.56 -3.86 4.38
C THR A 23 -5.61 -4.26 5.40
N LEU A 24 -6.87 -3.89 5.17
CA LEU A 24 -7.96 -4.16 6.10
C LEU A 24 -8.22 -5.67 6.22
N GLU A 25 -8.22 -6.41 5.12
CA GLU A 25 -8.37 -7.86 5.14
C GLU A 25 -7.23 -8.55 5.86
N ALA A 26 -5.98 -8.18 5.57
CA ALA A 26 -4.81 -8.76 6.21
C ALA A 26 -4.82 -8.59 7.74
N LEU A 27 -5.32 -7.45 8.22
CA LEU A 27 -5.50 -7.18 9.65
C LEU A 27 -6.63 -8.01 10.24
N VAL A 28 -7.82 -7.98 9.62
CA VAL A 28 -9.03 -8.67 10.11
C VAL A 28 -8.82 -10.19 10.17
N ARG A 29 -8.17 -10.80 9.17
CA ARG A 29 -7.87 -12.24 9.15
C ARG A 29 -6.96 -12.69 10.30
N ARG A 30 -6.23 -11.77 10.91
CA ARG A 30 -5.32 -12.04 12.04
C ARG A 30 -5.93 -11.78 13.40
N LEU A 31 -7.12 -11.21 13.44
CA LEU A 31 -7.92 -11.10 14.67
C LEU A 31 -8.70 -12.39 14.92
N PRO A 32 -9.07 -12.72 16.17
CA PRO A 32 -9.90 -13.88 16.46
C PRO A 32 -11.24 -13.82 15.70
N PRO A 33 -11.59 -14.86 14.91
CA PRO A 33 -12.76 -14.80 14.01
C PRO A 33 -14.10 -14.51 14.70
N ASN A 34 -14.27 -14.97 15.93
CA ASN A 34 -15.47 -14.73 16.73
C ASN A 34 -15.50 -13.34 17.40
N ARG A 35 -14.44 -12.57 17.29
CA ARG A 35 -14.28 -11.22 17.86
C ARG A 35 -14.31 -10.13 16.82
N VAL A 36 -14.46 -10.45 15.55
CA VAL A 36 -14.49 -9.47 14.47
C VAL A 36 -15.64 -9.73 13.52
N ALA A 37 -16.25 -8.66 13.03
CA ALA A 37 -17.20 -8.68 11.92
C ALA A 37 -16.94 -7.48 11.01
N VAL A 38 -17.41 -7.56 9.76
CA VAL A 38 -17.22 -6.51 8.75
C VAL A 38 -18.57 -6.04 8.24
N LEU A 39 -18.79 -4.73 8.22
CA LEU A 39 -19.92 -4.07 7.54
C LEU A 39 -19.37 -3.33 6.32
N CYS A 40 -19.77 -3.76 5.13
CA CYS A 40 -19.28 -3.21 3.87
C CYS A 40 -20.35 -3.21 2.77
N PRO A 41 -20.16 -2.47 1.66
CA PRO A 41 -21.09 -2.51 0.52
C PRO A 41 -21.03 -3.85 -0.20
N ASN A 42 -22.05 -4.12 -1.01
CA ASN A 42 -22.06 -5.27 -1.90
C ASN A 42 -21.03 -5.09 -3.03
N ALA A 43 -20.48 -6.21 -3.50
CA ALA A 43 -19.52 -6.27 -4.61
C ALA A 43 -19.73 -7.57 -5.40
N GLU A 44 -19.42 -7.55 -6.67
CA GLU A 44 -19.42 -8.75 -7.52
C GLU A 44 -18.43 -9.79 -6.93
N GLY A 45 -18.88 -11.04 -6.81
CA GLY A 45 -18.10 -12.10 -6.16
C GLY A 45 -18.11 -12.06 -4.62
N GLY A 46 -18.83 -11.10 -4.00
CA GLY A 46 -18.90 -10.93 -2.55
C GLY A 46 -19.37 -12.16 -1.80
N ASP A 47 -20.44 -12.82 -2.30
CA ASP A 47 -20.99 -14.03 -1.65
C ASP A 47 -19.99 -15.20 -1.60
N ALA A 48 -19.15 -15.34 -2.63
CA ALA A 48 -18.12 -16.39 -2.66
C ALA A 48 -17.00 -16.07 -1.66
N PHE A 49 -16.58 -14.82 -1.59
CA PHE A 49 -15.59 -14.35 -0.62
C PHE A 49 -16.08 -14.54 0.82
N ASP A 50 -17.33 -14.15 1.10
CA ASP A 50 -17.91 -14.18 2.45
C ASP A 50 -18.06 -15.61 2.97
N ARG A 51 -18.40 -16.58 2.08
CA ARG A 51 -18.43 -18.02 2.45
C ARG A 51 -17.06 -18.56 2.83
N ALA A 52 -15.99 -18.01 2.29
CA ALA A 52 -14.61 -18.41 2.59
C ALA A 52 -14.01 -17.63 3.78
N ALA A 53 -14.65 -16.54 4.20
CA ALA A 53 -14.16 -15.73 5.32
C ALA A 53 -14.42 -16.45 6.65
N PRO A 54 -13.45 -16.48 7.59
CA PRO A 54 -13.62 -17.14 8.89
C PRO A 54 -14.44 -16.30 9.89
N TYR A 55 -14.86 -15.09 9.53
CA TYR A 55 -15.61 -14.12 10.34
C TYR A 55 -16.87 -13.66 9.61
N ALA A 56 -17.78 -13.01 10.33
CA ALA A 56 -19.03 -12.53 9.74
C ALA A 56 -18.81 -11.29 8.85
N VAL A 57 -19.44 -11.28 7.67
CA VAL A 57 -19.48 -10.14 6.76
C VAL A 57 -20.94 -9.72 6.52
N TYR A 58 -21.26 -8.49 6.84
CA TYR A 58 -22.60 -7.90 6.67
C TYR A 58 -22.61 -6.99 5.45
N ARG A 59 -22.86 -7.57 4.27
CA ARG A 59 -22.95 -6.80 3.04
C ARG A 59 -24.22 -5.98 2.98
N GLN A 60 -24.07 -4.74 2.56
CA GLN A 60 -25.15 -3.80 2.33
C GLN A 60 -25.49 -3.76 0.84
N PRO A 61 -26.76 -3.50 0.47
CA PRO A 61 -27.19 -3.58 -0.94
C PRO A 61 -26.55 -2.51 -1.84
N GLU A 62 -26.09 -1.41 -1.27
CA GLU A 62 -25.44 -0.32 -2.00
C GLU A 62 -24.02 -0.72 -2.47
N ARG A 63 -23.59 -0.13 -3.59
CA ARG A 63 -22.19 -0.25 -4.06
C ARG A 63 -21.21 0.66 -3.31
N PHE A 64 -21.75 1.65 -2.59
CA PHE A 64 -20.99 2.59 -1.80
C PHE A 64 -21.85 3.14 -0.65
N LEU A 65 -21.34 3.12 0.56
CA LEU A 65 -22.05 3.58 1.75
C LEU A 65 -21.73 5.06 2.00
N TRP A 66 -22.74 5.90 1.89
CA TRP A 66 -22.66 7.28 2.31
C TRP A 66 -23.14 7.43 3.77
N PRO A 67 -22.70 8.44 4.54
CA PRO A 67 -23.11 8.65 5.94
C PRO A 67 -24.54 9.21 6.06
N LEU A 68 -25.50 8.53 5.46
CA LEU A 68 -26.91 8.86 5.45
C LEU A 68 -27.63 8.31 6.71
N PRO A 69 -28.81 8.86 7.09
CA PRO A 69 -29.57 8.38 8.24
C PRO A 69 -29.86 6.89 8.20
N GLU A 70 -30.12 6.33 7.01
CA GLU A 70 -30.37 4.90 6.79
C GLU A 70 -29.14 4.06 7.13
N VAL A 71 -27.96 4.44 6.62
CA VAL A 71 -26.68 3.74 6.90
C VAL A 71 -26.33 3.86 8.38
N ARG A 72 -26.59 5.02 9.02
CA ARG A 72 -26.44 5.19 10.47
C ARG A 72 -27.32 4.22 11.25
N ARG A 73 -28.59 4.08 10.89
CA ARG A 73 -29.52 3.14 11.56
C ARG A 73 -28.99 1.69 11.45
N ARG A 74 -28.59 1.26 10.25
CA ARG A 74 -28.03 -0.08 9.99
C ARG A 74 -26.71 -0.30 10.74
N LEU A 75 -25.87 0.70 10.83
CA LEU A 75 -24.63 0.65 11.63
C LEU A 75 -24.96 0.38 13.11
N HIS A 76 -25.85 1.16 13.72
CA HIS A 76 -26.28 0.93 15.10
C HIS A 76 -26.95 -0.43 15.32
N GLN A 77 -27.70 -0.93 14.33
CA GLN A 77 -28.25 -2.27 14.35
C GLN A 77 -27.16 -3.34 14.31
N ALA A 78 -26.16 -3.21 13.42
CA ALA A 78 -25.03 -4.13 13.33
C ALA A 78 -24.22 -4.16 14.63
N VAL A 79 -23.93 -2.99 15.22
CA VAL A 79 -23.27 -2.88 16.53
C VAL A 79 -24.01 -3.69 17.59
N ARG A 80 -25.33 -3.52 17.72
CA ARG A 80 -26.16 -4.27 18.69
C ARG A 80 -26.24 -5.76 18.38
N SER A 81 -26.49 -6.12 17.11
CA SER A 81 -26.67 -7.52 16.72
C SER A 81 -25.39 -8.34 16.83
N PHE A 82 -24.25 -7.75 16.52
CA PHE A 82 -22.95 -8.38 16.72
C PHE A 82 -22.50 -8.30 18.18
N GLY A 83 -23.00 -7.33 18.96
CA GLY A 83 -22.52 -7.02 20.31
C GLY A 83 -21.10 -6.43 20.24
N ALA A 84 -20.88 -5.46 19.37
CA ALA A 84 -19.58 -4.83 19.21
C ALA A 84 -19.25 -3.94 20.41
N ASP A 85 -18.07 -4.15 20.97
CA ASP A 85 -17.52 -3.30 22.05
C ASP A 85 -16.87 -2.03 21.47
N VAL A 86 -16.33 -2.13 20.23
CA VAL A 86 -15.65 -1.05 19.52
C VAL A 86 -15.90 -1.12 18.03
N VAL A 87 -15.93 0.04 17.36
CA VAL A 87 -16.04 0.16 15.91
C VAL A 87 -14.71 0.65 15.32
N LEU A 88 -14.22 -0.02 14.29
CA LEU A 88 -13.12 0.45 13.46
C LEU A 88 -13.68 0.95 12.11
N PHE A 89 -13.63 2.24 11.85
CA PHE A 89 -13.86 2.73 10.50
C PHE A 89 -12.61 2.51 9.65
N GLY A 90 -12.76 1.80 8.52
CA GLY A 90 -11.66 1.47 7.61
C GLY A 90 -11.09 2.68 6.87
N ALA A 91 -11.79 3.82 6.86
CA ALA A 91 -11.30 5.12 6.41
C ALA A 91 -12.00 6.23 7.19
N VAL A 92 -11.32 7.38 7.39
CA VAL A 92 -11.92 8.56 8.04
C VAL A 92 -13.11 9.06 7.22
N TYR A 93 -12.95 9.18 5.92
CA TYR A 93 -14.01 9.68 5.06
C TYR A 93 -14.50 8.61 4.08
N PRO A 94 -15.81 8.47 3.87
CA PRO A 94 -16.88 9.28 4.47
C PRO A 94 -17.49 8.68 5.74
N LEU A 95 -17.28 7.39 6.03
CA LEU A 95 -18.08 6.65 7.00
C LEU A 95 -17.83 7.04 8.47
N ALA A 96 -16.62 7.45 8.82
CA ALA A 96 -16.36 7.90 10.20
C ALA A 96 -17.09 9.21 10.58
N LEU A 97 -17.73 9.89 9.62
CA LEU A 97 -18.70 10.96 9.94
C LEU A 97 -19.89 10.45 10.77
N LEU A 98 -20.14 9.15 10.79
CA LEU A 98 -21.13 8.48 11.66
C LEU A 98 -20.60 8.23 13.08
N GLY A 99 -19.29 8.27 13.29
CA GLY A 99 -18.60 7.94 14.53
C GLY A 99 -19.12 8.74 15.76
N PRO A 100 -19.31 10.07 15.68
CA PRO A 100 -19.84 10.83 16.80
C PRO A 100 -21.18 10.30 17.33
N SER A 101 -22.04 9.75 16.46
CA SER A 101 -23.32 9.16 16.89
C SER A 101 -23.16 7.82 17.64
N LEU A 102 -22.07 7.08 17.40
CA LEU A 102 -21.72 5.88 18.17
C LEU A 102 -21.23 6.24 19.57
N ALA A 103 -20.35 7.24 19.66
CA ALA A 103 -19.85 7.74 20.94
C ALA A 103 -20.99 8.27 21.84
N GLU A 104 -22.05 8.87 21.26
CA GLU A 104 -23.26 9.28 21.99
C GLU A 104 -24.03 8.10 22.62
N THR A 105 -23.91 6.90 22.02
CA THR A 105 -24.52 5.67 22.55
C THR A 105 -23.55 4.82 23.36
N GLY A 106 -22.38 5.33 23.69
CA GLY A 106 -21.37 4.67 24.52
C GLY A 106 -20.52 3.65 23.79
N THR A 107 -20.56 3.61 22.44
CA THR A 107 -19.70 2.72 21.64
C THR A 107 -18.48 3.53 21.16
N PRO A 108 -17.27 3.24 21.64
CA PRO A 108 -16.06 3.90 21.16
C PRO A 108 -15.75 3.51 19.70
N TYR A 109 -14.98 4.36 19.03
CA TYR A 109 -14.56 4.07 17.68
C TYR A 109 -13.15 4.56 17.37
N LEU A 110 -12.48 3.84 16.44
CA LEU A 110 -11.27 4.27 15.78
C LEU A 110 -11.60 4.64 14.33
N ALA A 111 -10.90 5.62 13.77
CA ALA A 111 -11.06 6.05 12.39
C ALA A 111 -9.72 5.94 11.65
N ALA A 112 -9.56 4.90 10.83
CA ALA A 112 -8.32 4.66 10.10
C ALA A 112 -8.12 5.70 9.00
N ALA A 113 -6.89 6.17 8.83
CA ALA A 113 -6.48 7.03 7.72
C ALA A 113 -5.45 6.30 6.85
N HIS A 114 -5.51 6.51 5.55
CA HIS A 114 -4.57 5.96 4.57
C HIS A 114 -3.85 7.09 3.81
N GLY A 115 -4.00 7.18 2.49
CA GLY A 115 -3.39 8.25 1.69
C GLY A 115 -4.38 9.35 1.28
N PHE A 116 -5.68 9.02 1.22
CA PHE A 116 -6.70 9.97 0.79
C PHE A 116 -6.92 11.10 1.81
N GLU A 117 -6.79 10.82 3.08
CA GLU A 117 -6.91 11.80 4.15
C GLU A 117 -5.82 12.88 4.13
N TYR A 118 -4.68 12.62 3.49
CA TYR A 118 -3.68 13.63 3.17
C TYR A 118 -4.33 14.81 2.42
N TRP A 119 -5.07 14.50 1.34
CA TRP A 119 -5.77 15.51 0.54
C TRP A 119 -6.83 16.27 1.32
N LEU A 120 -7.64 15.54 2.09
CA LEU A 120 -8.68 16.14 2.92
C LEU A 120 -8.10 17.04 4.01
N SER A 121 -6.89 16.78 4.45
CA SER A 121 -6.22 17.55 5.50
C SER A 121 -5.58 18.84 4.99
N ILE A 122 -5.21 18.91 3.70
CA ILE A 122 -4.55 20.09 3.12
C ILE A 122 -5.49 20.96 2.28
N ALA A 123 -6.59 20.39 1.75
CA ALA A 123 -7.51 21.15 0.91
C ALA A 123 -8.42 22.07 1.74
N PRO A 124 -8.60 23.34 1.34
CA PRO A 124 -9.50 24.26 2.02
C PRO A 124 -10.93 23.71 2.09
N GLY A 125 -11.54 23.78 3.27
CA GLY A 125 -12.94 23.36 3.51
C GLY A 125 -13.11 21.87 3.84
N THR A 126 -12.21 20.96 3.42
CA THR A 126 -12.31 19.53 3.71
C THR A 126 -11.69 19.15 5.06
N HIS A 127 -10.78 19.95 5.57
CA HIS A 127 -10.20 19.85 6.90
C HIS A 127 -11.27 19.69 8.00
N ALA A 128 -12.37 20.44 7.92
CA ALA A 128 -13.49 20.36 8.86
C ALA A 128 -14.20 19.00 8.83
N LEU A 129 -14.19 18.28 7.69
CA LEU A 129 -14.76 16.94 7.58
C LEU A 129 -13.94 15.92 8.37
N VAL A 130 -12.60 15.97 8.24
CA VAL A 130 -11.69 15.12 9.01
C VAL A 130 -11.87 15.41 10.50
N ARG A 131 -11.85 16.70 10.90
CA ARG A 131 -12.05 17.12 12.29
C ARG A 131 -13.37 16.63 12.85
N ARG A 132 -14.48 16.74 12.10
CA ARG A 132 -15.79 16.24 12.51
C ARG A 132 -15.82 14.72 12.65
N ALA A 133 -15.27 13.99 11.67
CA ALA A 133 -15.25 12.54 11.66
C ALA A 133 -14.43 11.94 12.82
N THR A 134 -13.43 12.67 13.30
CA THR A 134 -12.51 12.24 14.35
C THR A 134 -12.76 12.87 15.71
N SER A 135 -13.76 13.77 15.84
CA SER A 135 -13.97 14.62 17.02
C SER A 135 -14.24 13.87 18.34
N ARG A 136 -14.62 12.60 18.27
CA ARG A 136 -14.87 11.72 19.42
C ARG A 136 -14.23 10.34 19.23
N ALA A 137 -13.29 10.23 18.30
CA ALA A 137 -12.57 9.01 18.08
C ALA A 137 -11.63 8.71 19.25
N ALA A 138 -11.59 7.48 19.70
CA ALA A 138 -10.60 7.04 20.69
C ALA A 138 -9.17 7.15 20.12
N ARG A 139 -9.02 6.96 18.81
CA ARG A 139 -7.72 7.07 18.09
C ARG A 139 -7.92 7.19 16.58
N VAL A 140 -6.95 7.81 15.91
CA VAL A 140 -6.81 7.79 14.44
C VAL A 140 -5.57 6.98 14.08
N PRO A 141 -5.74 5.67 13.74
CA PRO A 141 -4.66 4.88 13.17
C PRO A 141 -4.35 5.36 11.75
N VAL A 142 -3.14 5.85 11.50
CA VAL A 142 -2.67 6.15 10.13
C VAL A 142 -1.97 4.91 9.58
N MET A 143 -2.68 4.17 8.75
CA MET A 143 -2.24 2.91 8.15
C MET A 143 -1.43 3.18 6.88
N CYS A 144 -0.35 3.95 7.02
CA CYS A 144 0.46 4.40 5.90
C CYS A 144 1.87 4.78 6.41
N SER A 145 2.19 6.05 6.55
CA SER A 145 3.52 6.54 6.90
C SER A 145 3.46 7.65 7.95
N ALA A 146 4.58 7.90 8.61
CA ALA A 146 4.72 9.04 9.53
C ALA A 146 4.59 10.38 8.77
N PHE A 147 5.00 10.42 7.49
CA PHE A 147 4.78 11.58 6.63
C PHE A 147 3.27 11.92 6.52
N ILE A 148 2.44 10.93 6.19
CA ILE A 148 0.98 11.12 6.10
C ILE A 148 0.41 11.47 7.48
N ALA A 149 0.87 10.81 8.55
CA ALA A 149 0.39 11.07 9.91
C ALA A 149 0.62 12.52 10.35
N ARG A 150 1.78 13.12 10.03
CA ARG A 150 2.05 14.54 10.33
C ARG A 150 1.03 15.48 9.68
N VAL A 151 0.63 15.19 8.46
CA VAL A 151 -0.35 16.02 7.74
C VAL A 151 -1.77 15.78 8.28
N VAL A 152 -2.16 14.51 8.46
CA VAL A 152 -3.47 14.16 9.04
C VAL A 152 -3.63 14.75 10.45
N ARG A 153 -2.56 14.77 11.26
CA ARG A 153 -2.56 15.37 12.61
C ARG A 153 -3.07 16.81 12.61
N THR A 154 -2.80 17.60 11.57
CA THR A 154 -3.25 19.01 11.51
C THR A 154 -4.77 19.14 11.44
N ALA A 155 -5.48 18.11 10.96
CA ALA A 155 -6.93 18.10 10.80
C ALA A 155 -7.67 17.35 11.93
N VAL A 156 -6.96 16.60 12.78
CA VAL A 156 -7.53 15.85 13.90
C VAL A 156 -7.53 16.72 15.17
N PRO A 157 -8.56 16.68 16.05
CA PRO A 157 -8.56 17.38 17.34
C PRO A 157 -7.33 17.03 18.19
N ASP A 158 -6.85 17.97 19.02
CA ASP A 158 -5.60 17.81 19.78
C ASP A 158 -5.67 16.71 20.84
N ASP A 159 -6.84 16.49 21.40
CA ASP A 159 -7.14 15.46 22.40
C ASP A 159 -7.26 14.04 21.82
N VAL A 160 -7.35 13.90 20.49
CA VAL A 160 -7.45 12.58 19.82
C VAL A 160 -6.07 12.10 19.40
N PRO A 161 -5.59 10.93 19.86
CA PRO A 161 -4.29 10.39 19.47
C PRO A 161 -4.26 10.02 17.98
N VAL A 162 -3.19 10.42 17.30
CA VAL A 162 -2.84 9.97 15.94
C VAL A 162 -1.64 9.05 16.04
N SER A 163 -1.75 7.82 15.53
CA SER A 163 -0.72 6.79 15.65
C SER A 163 -0.43 6.14 14.32
N VAL A 164 0.85 5.94 14.01
CA VAL A 164 1.27 5.30 12.75
C VAL A 164 1.24 3.79 12.88
N MET A 165 0.68 3.13 11.88
CA MET A 165 0.80 1.70 11.64
C MET A 165 1.26 1.48 10.20
N TYR A 166 2.46 0.97 10.04
CA TYR A 166 2.96 0.66 8.70
C TYR A 166 2.27 -0.59 8.15
N PRO A 167 1.83 -0.57 6.88
CA PRO A 167 1.37 -1.78 6.20
C PRO A 167 2.46 -2.85 6.15
N GLY A 168 2.07 -4.09 6.15
CA GLY A 168 2.98 -5.23 6.08
C GLY A 168 3.12 -5.80 4.67
N ALA A 169 4.10 -6.70 4.49
CA ALA A 169 4.16 -7.64 3.39
C ALA A 169 3.76 -9.05 3.87
N ASP A 170 3.17 -9.84 2.98
CA ASP A 170 2.89 -11.25 3.23
C ASP A 170 4.15 -12.08 2.91
N LEU A 171 4.83 -12.54 3.96
CA LEU A 171 6.11 -13.22 3.84
C LEU A 171 6.01 -14.66 3.32
N GLU A 172 4.82 -15.25 3.34
CA GLU A 172 4.54 -16.55 2.73
C GLU A 172 4.33 -16.43 1.22
N VAL A 173 3.80 -15.27 0.80
CA VAL A 173 3.55 -14.96 -0.61
C VAL A 173 4.79 -14.35 -1.25
N PHE A 174 5.39 -13.33 -0.63
CA PHE A 174 6.59 -12.63 -1.12
C PHE A 174 7.84 -13.23 -0.48
N ARG A 175 8.54 -14.11 -1.21
CA ARG A 175 9.69 -14.87 -0.70
C ARG A 175 10.77 -15.05 -1.78
N PRO A 176 12.04 -15.28 -1.39
CA PRO A 176 13.17 -15.27 -2.32
C PRO A 176 13.36 -16.56 -3.12
N ASP A 177 12.67 -17.64 -2.78
CA ASP A 177 12.82 -18.97 -3.38
C ASP A 177 11.76 -19.31 -4.45
N LEU A 178 11.05 -18.27 -4.96
CA LEU A 178 10.04 -18.45 -6.00
C LEU A 178 10.69 -18.69 -7.37
N PRO A 179 10.19 -19.65 -8.18
CA PRO A 179 10.63 -19.83 -9.57
C PRO A 179 10.13 -18.67 -10.43
N TYR A 180 10.92 -18.24 -11.42
CA TYR A 180 10.59 -17.10 -12.28
C TYR A 180 11.10 -17.24 -13.73
N GLU A 181 11.83 -18.30 -14.04
CA GLU A 181 12.55 -18.49 -15.29
C GLU A 181 11.59 -18.46 -16.49
N ASP A 182 10.44 -19.12 -16.39
CA ASP A 182 9.39 -19.09 -17.40
C ASP A 182 8.82 -17.69 -17.68
N LEU A 183 8.81 -16.81 -16.67
CA LEU A 183 8.38 -15.42 -16.87
C LEU A 183 9.43 -14.60 -17.61
N THR A 184 10.72 -14.81 -17.33
CA THR A 184 11.79 -14.12 -18.03
C THR A 184 11.87 -14.58 -19.49
N ASP A 185 11.64 -15.86 -19.76
CA ASP A 185 11.53 -16.41 -21.11
C ASP A 185 10.32 -15.83 -21.85
N LEU A 186 9.14 -15.81 -21.23
CA LEU A 186 7.91 -15.25 -21.80
C LEU A 186 8.09 -13.80 -22.26
N HIS A 187 8.86 -13.01 -21.52
CA HIS A 187 9.10 -11.61 -21.82
C HIS A 187 10.38 -11.35 -22.63
N GLY A 188 11.14 -12.39 -22.99
CA GLY A 188 12.37 -12.27 -23.77
C GLY A 188 13.49 -11.52 -23.03
N VAL A 189 13.53 -11.65 -21.71
CA VAL A 189 14.52 -10.99 -20.82
C VAL A 189 15.33 -12.00 -20.00
N ALA A 190 15.28 -13.28 -20.37
CA ALA A 190 16.09 -14.32 -19.75
C ALA A 190 17.58 -13.97 -19.80
N ASP A 191 18.33 -14.34 -18.77
CA ASP A 191 19.79 -14.16 -18.63
C ASP A 191 20.27 -12.70 -18.73
N ARG A 192 19.36 -11.72 -18.67
CA ARG A 192 19.71 -10.30 -18.70
C ARG A 192 19.70 -9.69 -17.30
N PRO A 193 20.61 -8.73 -17.00
CA PRO A 193 20.48 -7.89 -15.83
C PRO A 193 19.13 -7.16 -15.86
N LEU A 194 18.22 -7.52 -14.94
CA LEU A 194 16.81 -7.14 -15.01
C LEU A 194 16.43 -6.13 -13.94
N ILE A 195 15.89 -5.01 -14.38
CA ILE A 195 15.22 -4.00 -13.54
C ILE A 195 13.72 -4.30 -13.59
N VAL A 196 13.09 -4.45 -12.44
CA VAL A 196 11.63 -4.62 -12.37
C VAL A 196 11.00 -3.38 -11.73
N CYS A 197 9.92 -2.89 -12.36
CA CYS A 197 9.08 -1.83 -11.84
C CYS A 197 7.63 -2.29 -11.80
N VAL A 198 7.09 -2.48 -10.61
CA VAL A 198 5.69 -2.90 -10.41
C VAL A 198 4.90 -1.73 -9.85
N SER A 199 3.94 -1.21 -10.61
CA SER A 199 3.03 -0.16 -10.11
C SER A 199 1.92 0.16 -11.11
N ARG A 200 0.88 0.84 -10.63
CA ARG A 200 -0.06 1.51 -11.54
C ARG A 200 0.69 2.53 -12.41
N LEU A 201 0.41 2.56 -13.70
CA LEU A 201 1.07 3.48 -14.65
C LEU A 201 0.45 4.88 -14.54
N VAL A 202 1.04 5.68 -13.66
CA VAL A 202 0.68 7.09 -13.41
C VAL A 202 1.96 7.91 -13.20
N ALA A 203 1.94 9.17 -13.59
CA ALA A 203 3.12 10.02 -13.72
C ALA A 203 3.97 10.15 -12.43
N ARG A 204 3.34 10.07 -11.23
CA ARG A 204 4.08 10.16 -9.97
C ARG A 204 4.97 8.93 -9.67
N LYS A 205 4.73 7.79 -10.34
CA LYS A 205 5.48 6.54 -10.12
C LYS A 205 6.86 6.50 -10.80
N GLY A 206 7.11 7.40 -11.77
CA GLY A 206 8.44 7.61 -12.32
C GLY A 206 8.90 6.61 -13.38
N GLN A 207 7.99 5.81 -13.97
CA GLN A 207 8.36 4.89 -15.07
C GLN A 207 9.01 5.61 -16.23
N ASP A 208 8.60 6.83 -16.53
CA ASP A 208 9.19 7.67 -17.57
C ASP A 208 10.65 8.05 -17.28
N VAL A 209 11.02 8.19 -16.02
CA VAL A 209 12.41 8.44 -15.62
C VAL A 209 13.25 7.17 -15.78
N LEU A 210 12.72 6.00 -15.41
CA LEU A 210 13.39 4.71 -15.65
C LEU A 210 13.63 4.47 -17.13
N ILE A 211 12.63 4.71 -17.99
CA ILE A 211 12.79 4.55 -19.45
C ILE A 211 13.91 5.45 -19.97
N ARG A 212 13.94 6.72 -19.54
CA ARG A 212 15.02 7.66 -19.93
C ARG A 212 16.37 7.31 -19.32
N ALA A 213 16.40 6.56 -18.24
CA ALA A 213 17.62 6.09 -17.60
C ALA A 213 18.23 4.87 -18.33
N MET A 214 17.48 4.17 -19.20
CA MET A 214 17.99 2.99 -19.89
C MET A 214 19.21 3.25 -20.79
N PRO A 215 19.28 4.35 -21.58
CA PRO A 215 20.49 4.63 -22.40
C PRO A 215 21.75 4.78 -21.55
N PRO A 216 21.82 5.60 -20.47
CA PRO A 216 23.01 5.64 -19.62
C PRO A 216 23.28 4.33 -18.86
N ILE A 217 22.26 3.59 -18.41
CA ILE A 217 22.45 2.28 -17.75
C ILE A 217 23.12 1.30 -18.72
N ARG A 218 22.66 1.22 -19.97
CA ARG A 218 23.22 0.30 -20.97
C ARG A 218 24.63 0.65 -21.47
N ARG A 219 25.12 1.84 -21.20
CA ARG A 219 26.56 2.15 -21.44
C ARG A 219 27.45 1.35 -20.50
N ASP A 220 27.02 1.17 -19.24
CA ASP A 220 27.79 0.49 -18.21
C ASP A 220 27.40 -1.00 -18.08
N VAL A 221 26.16 -1.34 -18.38
CA VAL A 221 25.56 -2.69 -18.34
C VAL A 221 24.80 -2.95 -19.67
N PRO A 222 25.50 -3.35 -20.76
CA PRO A 222 24.95 -3.35 -22.12
C PRO A 222 23.65 -4.12 -22.33
N ASP A 223 23.47 -5.26 -21.62
CA ASP A 223 22.31 -6.14 -21.76
C ASP A 223 21.19 -5.85 -20.76
N ALA A 224 21.31 -4.79 -19.94
CA ALA A 224 20.30 -4.44 -18.97
C ALA A 224 18.91 -4.26 -19.61
N SER A 225 17.89 -4.79 -18.96
CA SER A 225 16.51 -4.69 -19.39
C SER A 225 15.61 -4.16 -18.28
N LEU A 226 14.57 -3.41 -18.65
CA LEU A 226 13.53 -2.88 -17.76
C LEU A 226 12.21 -3.58 -18.04
N LEU A 227 11.68 -4.32 -17.07
CA LEU A 227 10.36 -4.95 -17.13
C LEU A 227 9.37 -4.11 -16.29
N ILE A 228 8.41 -3.51 -16.97
CA ILE A 228 7.35 -2.69 -16.36
C ILE A 228 6.09 -3.55 -16.22
N VAL A 229 5.67 -3.77 -14.96
CA VAL A 229 4.51 -4.57 -14.59
C VAL A 229 3.41 -3.66 -14.07
N GLY A 230 2.22 -3.79 -14.63
CA GLY A 230 1.04 -3.02 -14.27
C GLY A 230 0.41 -2.32 -15.46
N ASP A 231 -0.69 -1.61 -15.19
CA ASP A 231 -1.44 -0.85 -16.17
C ASP A 231 -1.89 0.51 -15.58
N GLY A 232 -2.34 1.41 -16.45
CA GLY A 232 -2.84 2.70 -16.02
C GLY A 232 -2.92 3.73 -17.15
N PRO A 233 -3.47 4.91 -16.85
CA PRO A 233 -3.76 5.93 -17.85
C PRO A 233 -2.52 6.48 -18.58
N ASP A 234 -1.33 6.25 -18.04
CA ASP A 234 -0.06 6.74 -18.62
C ASP A 234 0.59 5.74 -19.61
N ARG A 235 -0.02 4.55 -19.79
CA ARG A 235 0.54 3.44 -20.57
C ARG A 235 0.97 3.87 -21.98
N ASP A 236 0.07 4.49 -22.75
CA ASP A 236 0.35 4.84 -24.14
C ASP A 236 1.47 5.87 -24.28
N ARG A 237 1.57 6.80 -23.32
CA ARG A 237 2.67 7.77 -23.27
C ARG A 237 4.00 7.07 -23.00
N LEU A 238 4.01 6.13 -22.06
CA LEU A 238 5.20 5.36 -21.69
C LEU A 238 5.68 4.45 -22.81
N VAL A 239 4.75 3.80 -23.54
CA VAL A 239 5.08 2.97 -24.72
C VAL A 239 5.72 3.82 -25.82
N ARG A 240 5.16 5.00 -26.12
CA ARG A 240 5.80 5.92 -27.08
C ARG A 240 7.18 6.36 -26.62
N LEU A 241 7.35 6.68 -25.34
CA LEU A 241 8.64 7.07 -24.79
C LEU A 241 9.68 5.92 -24.88
N ALA A 242 9.25 4.68 -24.71
CA ALA A 242 10.12 3.51 -24.79
C ALA A 242 10.64 3.24 -26.20
N ALA A 243 9.99 3.77 -27.24
CA ALA A 243 10.49 3.68 -28.63
C ALA A 243 11.82 4.43 -28.83
N ASP A 244 12.11 5.43 -28.00
CA ASP A 244 13.38 6.18 -28.02
C ASP A 244 14.47 5.51 -27.14
N ALA A 245 14.14 4.47 -26.40
CA ALA A 245 15.10 3.72 -25.60
C ALA A 245 15.89 2.69 -26.45
N PRO A 246 17.04 2.20 -25.98
CA PRO A 246 17.78 1.16 -26.69
C PRO A 246 16.90 -0.04 -27.03
N ASN A 247 17.03 -0.56 -28.23
CA ASN A 247 16.14 -1.58 -28.78
C ASN A 247 16.03 -2.80 -27.84
N GLY A 248 14.81 -3.22 -27.51
CA GLY A 248 14.55 -4.36 -26.62
C GLY A 248 14.96 -4.14 -25.15
N SER A 249 15.27 -2.90 -24.75
CA SER A 249 15.63 -2.59 -23.35
C SER A 249 14.45 -2.38 -22.42
N VAL A 250 13.25 -2.11 -22.94
CA VAL A 250 12.04 -1.87 -22.15
C VAL A 250 10.94 -2.81 -22.60
N VAL A 251 10.39 -3.55 -21.65
CA VAL A 251 9.30 -4.51 -21.86
C VAL A 251 8.13 -4.17 -20.93
N PHE A 252 6.92 -4.21 -21.47
CA PHE A 252 5.69 -4.00 -20.71
C PHE A 252 4.97 -5.34 -20.55
N ALA A 253 4.91 -5.87 -19.33
CA ALA A 253 4.19 -7.10 -19.00
C ALA A 253 2.66 -6.89 -18.94
N GLY A 254 2.21 -5.64 -18.81
CA GLY A 254 0.80 -5.34 -18.53
C GLY A 254 0.38 -5.70 -17.11
N GLN A 255 -0.92 -5.83 -16.90
CA GLN A 255 -1.46 -6.27 -15.62
C GLN A 255 -1.27 -7.79 -15.49
N VAL A 256 -0.74 -8.24 -14.37
CA VAL A 256 -0.49 -9.64 -14.06
C VAL A 256 -1.41 -10.13 -12.93
N SER A 257 -1.54 -11.45 -12.78
CA SER A 257 -2.32 -12.04 -11.69
C SER A 257 -1.65 -11.76 -10.33
N GLU A 258 -2.46 -11.71 -9.27
CA GLU A 258 -1.92 -11.58 -7.90
C GLU A 258 -1.02 -12.76 -7.51
N GLY A 259 -1.31 -13.95 -8.02
CA GLY A 259 -0.52 -15.16 -7.78
C GLY A 259 0.86 -15.14 -8.45
N ASP A 260 0.97 -14.49 -9.62
CA ASP A 260 2.24 -14.38 -10.33
C ASP A 260 3.07 -13.16 -9.87
N LEU A 261 2.43 -12.14 -9.31
CA LEU A 261 3.08 -10.90 -8.93
C LEU A 261 4.37 -11.08 -8.10
N PRO A 262 4.43 -11.99 -7.09
CA PRO A 262 5.65 -12.22 -6.32
C PRO A 262 6.83 -12.74 -7.16
N ARG A 263 6.54 -13.51 -8.21
CA ARG A 263 7.53 -14.06 -9.14
C ARG A 263 8.18 -12.95 -9.99
N TYR A 264 7.41 -11.92 -10.36
CA TYR A 264 7.94 -10.74 -11.06
C TYR A 264 8.91 -9.95 -10.19
N TYR A 265 8.61 -9.76 -8.90
CA TYR A 265 9.58 -9.15 -7.99
C TYR A 265 10.85 -10.00 -7.90
N ARG A 266 10.70 -11.33 -7.77
CA ARG A 266 11.83 -12.25 -7.64
C ARG A 266 12.70 -12.28 -8.90
N ALA A 267 12.14 -12.11 -10.09
CA ALA A 267 12.85 -12.10 -11.36
C ALA A 267 13.86 -10.94 -11.48
N GLY A 268 13.58 -9.78 -10.89
CA GLY A 268 14.45 -8.61 -10.98
C GLY A 268 15.76 -8.79 -10.20
N ASN A 269 16.87 -8.31 -10.75
CA ASN A 269 18.11 -8.10 -9.98
C ASN A 269 17.98 -6.85 -9.10
N VAL A 270 17.24 -5.84 -9.57
CA VAL A 270 16.95 -4.59 -8.87
C VAL A 270 15.46 -4.27 -9.05
N PHE A 271 14.79 -3.92 -7.98
CA PHE A 271 13.48 -3.30 -8.05
C PHE A 271 13.63 -1.77 -8.04
N ALA A 272 13.03 -1.08 -9.00
CA ALA A 272 13.11 0.37 -9.07
C ALA A 272 11.75 1.02 -9.32
N MET A 273 11.37 1.94 -8.45
CA MET A 273 10.23 2.84 -8.65
C MET A 273 10.62 4.25 -8.18
N PRO A 274 11.21 5.08 -9.04
CA PRO A 274 11.62 6.43 -8.70
C PRO A 274 10.41 7.35 -8.62
N CYS A 275 9.56 7.10 -7.63
CA CYS A 275 8.38 7.92 -7.38
C CYS A 275 8.78 9.34 -7.02
N ARG A 276 7.92 10.30 -7.36
CA ARG A 276 8.19 11.73 -7.16
C ARG A 276 6.95 12.48 -6.70
N SER A 277 7.18 13.51 -5.91
CA SER A 277 6.14 14.48 -5.57
C SER A 277 5.87 15.40 -6.75
N ARG A 278 4.61 15.72 -7.00
CA ARG A 278 4.16 16.54 -8.11
C ARG A 278 3.18 17.61 -7.63
N LEU A 279 2.89 18.60 -8.49
CA LEU A 279 1.91 19.66 -8.23
C LEU A 279 2.14 20.36 -6.87
N GLY A 280 3.41 20.72 -6.58
CA GLY A 280 3.74 21.41 -5.33
C GLY A 280 3.52 20.54 -4.06
N GLY A 281 3.59 19.21 -4.17
CA GLY A 281 3.37 18.30 -3.05
C GLY A 281 1.92 17.80 -2.95
N LEU A 282 1.05 18.20 -3.87
CA LEU A 282 -0.32 17.69 -3.90
C LEU A 282 -0.39 16.20 -4.31
N GLU A 283 0.49 15.74 -5.17
CA GLU A 283 0.64 14.31 -5.49
C GLU A 283 1.92 13.77 -4.85
N VAL A 284 1.79 12.84 -3.91
CA VAL A 284 2.90 12.19 -3.22
C VAL A 284 2.73 10.68 -3.23
N GLU A 285 3.82 9.94 -3.01
CA GLU A 285 3.73 8.53 -2.65
C GLU A 285 3.45 8.40 -1.15
N GLY A 286 2.31 7.83 -0.78
CA GLY A 286 1.93 7.72 0.63
C GLY A 286 2.82 6.77 1.42
N TRP A 287 3.18 5.62 0.79
CA TRP A 287 4.00 4.58 1.41
C TRP A 287 4.76 3.74 0.36
N GLY A 288 4.03 3.01 -0.50
CA GLY A 288 4.60 2.13 -1.50
C GLY A 288 4.84 0.71 -0.99
N ASN A 289 3.76 -0.09 -0.81
CA ASN A 289 3.85 -1.50 -0.43
C ASN A 289 4.78 -2.31 -1.34
N VAL A 290 4.85 -1.94 -2.62
CA VAL A 290 5.72 -2.57 -3.63
C VAL A 290 7.20 -2.61 -3.23
N PHE A 291 7.68 -1.65 -2.44
CA PHE A 291 9.05 -1.66 -1.93
C PHE A 291 9.26 -2.75 -0.88
N LEU A 292 8.26 -2.95 0.00
CA LEU A 292 8.31 -4.03 0.99
C LEU A 292 8.14 -5.40 0.32
N GLU A 293 7.30 -5.51 -0.71
CA GLU A 293 7.08 -6.72 -1.48
C GLU A 293 8.37 -7.15 -2.21
N ALA A 294 9.06 -6.19 -2.85
CA ALA A 294 10.36 -6.44 -3.47
C ALA A 294 11.44 -6.82 -2.45
N ALA A 295 11.53 -6.10 -1.34
CA ALA A 295 12.46 -6.40 -0.25
C ALA A 295 12.16 -7.75 0.41
N ALA A 296 10.88 -8.15 0.55
CA ALA A 296 10.47 -9.47 1.01
C ALA A 296 10.95 -10.60 0.08
N CYS A 297 11.04 -10.33 -1.24
CA CYS A 297 11.67 -11.22 -2.22
C CYS A 297 13.21 -11.12 -2.24
N ALA A 298 13.82 -10.49 -1.25
CA ALA A 298 15.26 -10.24 -1.13
C ALA A 298 15.84 -9.48 -2.33
N ARG A 299 15.12 -8.50 -2.87
CA ARG A 299 15.59 -7.62 -3.94
C ARG A 299 15.95 -6.23 -3.39
N PRO A 300 17.11 -5.67 -3.79
CA PRO A 300 17.44 -4.30 -3.44
C PRO A 300 16.45 -3.35 -4.11
N VAL A 301 16.10 -2.26 -3.42
CA VAL A 301 15.11 -1.31 -3.90
C VAL A 301 15.74 0.04 -4.22
N VAL A 302 15.37 0.63 -5.37
CA VAL A 302 15.67 2.03 -5.69
C VAL A 302 14.36 2.82 -5.57
N VAL A 303 14.31 3.68 -4.59
CA VAL A 303 13.09 4.39 -4.14
C VAL A 303 13.21 5.87 -4.44
N GLY A 304 12.23 6.44 -5.11
CA GLY A 304 12.17 7.90 -5.27
C GLY A 304 11.79 8.61 -3.97
N ASP A 305 12.42 9.73 -3.67
CA ASP A 305 12.14 10.53 -2.48
C ASP A 305 10.83 11.31 -2.63
N SER A 306 9.73 10.66 -2.25
CA SER A 306 8.38 11.22 -2.34
C SER A 306 7.54 10.81 -1.15
N GLY A 307 7.04 11.78 -0.41
CA GLY A 307 6.12 11.53 0.70
C GLY A 307 6.65 10.54 1.73
N GLY A 308 5.91 9.46 1.96
CA GLY A 308 6.26 8.39 2.89
C GLY A 308 7.14 7.28 2.29
N ALA A 309 7.41 7.29 0.98
CA ALA A 309 8.18 6.24 0.33
C ALA A 309 9.56 6.02 0.95
N ARG A 310 10.23 7.09 1.38
CA ARG A 310 11.54 7.02 2.05
C ARG A 310 11.55 6.23 3.36
N GLU A 311 10.41 6.07 4.00
CA GLU A 311 10.28 5.32 5.26
C GLU A 311 10.29 3.79 5.03
N SER A 312 10.08 3.34 3.77
CA SER A 312 10.04 1.92 3.40
C SER A 312 11.42 1.25 3.39
N LEU A 313 12.51 2.03 3.30
CA LEU A 313 13.87 1.51 3.27
C LEU A 313 14.76 2.12 4.37
N ALA A 314 15.92 1.51 4.61
CA ALA A 314 17.09 2.13 5.28
C ALA A 314 18.08 2.53 4.19
N PRO A 315 18.24 3.85 3.88
CA PRO A 315 19.06 4.29 2.75
C PRO A 315 20.51 3.84 2.87
N GLY A 316 21.04 3.22 1.80
CA GLY A 316 22.39 2.68 1.75
C GLY A 316 22.55 1.27 2.33
N GLU A 317 21.61 0.80 3.16
CA GLU A 317 21.63 -0.54 3.77
C GLU A 317 20.69 -1.52 3.05
N THR A 318 19.43 -1.13 2.84
CA THR A 318 18.38 -2.00 2.26
C THR A 318 17.91 -1.55 0.89
N GLY A 319 18.46 -0.44 0.39
CA GLY A 319 18.11 0.15 -0.89
C GLY A 319 18.75 1.54 -1.04
N LEU A 320 18.51 2.14 -2.19
CA LEU A 320 19.00 3.48 -2.53
C LEU A 320 17.80 4.45 -2.64
N LEU A 321 17.95 5.61 -1.99
CA LEU A 321 16.99 6.71 -2.09
C LEU A 321 17.49 7.69 -3.15
N VAL A 322 16.64 8.08 -4.10
CA VAL A 322 17.01 8.94 -5.22
C VAL A 322 16.00 10.07 -5.43
N ASN A 323 16.43 11.17 -6.03
CA ASN A 323 15.49 12.13 -6.60
C ASN A 323 14.78 11.48 -7.80
N GLY A 324 13.51 11.10 -7.62
CA GLY A 324 12.72 10.42 -8.63
C GLY A 324 12.43 11.24 -9.91
N SER A 325 12.92 12.48 -10.01
CA SER A 325 12.85 13.32 -11.21
C SER A 325 14.20 13.44 -11.93
N ASP A 326 15.29 12.98 -11.31
CA ASP A 326 16.65 13.07 -11.85
C ASP A 326 17.04 11.77 -12.56
N VAL A 327 17.09 11.83 -13.90
CA VAL A 327 17.44 10.67 -14.74
C VAL A 327 18.86 10.18 -14.48
N ALA A 328 19.82 11.09 -14.23
CA ALA A 328 21.22 10.73 -14.03
C ALA A 328 21.41 10.04 -12.66
N GLU A 329 20.78 10.56 -11.61
CA GLU A 329 20.80 9.95 -10.27
C GLU A 329 20.16 8.56 -10.27
N VAL A 330 18.99 8.43 -10.92
CA VAL A 330 18.31 7.12 -11.06
C VAL A 330 19.16 6.13 -11.86
N ALA A 331 19.77 6.58 -12.98
CA ALA A 331 20.63 5.72 -13.79
C ALA A 331 21.87 5.27 -13.00
N GLY A 332 22.53 6.19 -12.28
CA GLY A 332 23.70 5.86 -11.45
C GLY A 332 23.35 4.88 -10.34
N ALA A 333 22.23 5.09 -9.63
CA ALA A 333 21.79 4.20 -8.57
C ALA A 333 21.48 2.79 -9.08
N VAL A 334 20.66 2.68 -10.13
CA VAL A 334 20.30 1.38 -10.73
C VAL A 334 21.53 0.70 -11.35
N GLY A 335 22.33 1.44 -12.16
CA GLY A 335 23.53 0.91 -12.81
C GLY A 335 24.55 0.38 -11.80
N SER A 336 24.77 1.08 -10.68
CA SER A 336 25.69 0.65 -9.64
C SER A 336 25.31 -0.68 -8.98
N LEU A 337 24.01 -0.95 -8.83
CA LEU A 337 23.52 -2.24 -8.29
C LEU A 337 23.57 -3.37 -9.33
N LEU A 338 23.32 -3.07 -10.61
CA LEU A 338 23.44 -4.07 -11.67
C LEU A 338 24.90 -4.43 -11.95
N ALA A 339 25.84 -3.51 -11.81
CA ALA A 339 27.27 -3.72 -12.00
C ALA A 339 27.95 -4.44 -10.84
N ASP A 340 27.32 -4.48 -9.66
CA ASP A 340 27.83 -5.14 -8.45
C ASP A 340 26.75 -6.08 -7.85
N PRO A 341 26.60 -7.30 -8.38
CA PRO A 341 25.61 -8.25 -7.91
C PRO A 341 25.78 -8.67 -6.44
N GLU A 342 27.03 -8.74 -5.94
CA GLU A 342 27.30 -9.11 -4.55
C GLU A 342 26.73 -8.06 -3.59
N ARG A 343 26.96 -6.79 -3.87
CA ARG A 343 26.39 -5.67 -3.12
C ARG A 343 24.86 -5.64 -3.24
N ALA A 344 24.33 -5.85 -4.43
CA ALA A 344 22.89 -5.89 -4.67
C ALA A 344 22.22 -6.99 -3.84
N ASP A 345 22.78 -8.21 -3.85
CA ASP A 345 22.28 -9.33 -3.08
C ASP A 345 22.40 -9.10 -1.56
N ALA A 346 23.52 -8.53 -1.09
CA ALA A 346 23.68 -8.18 0.33
C ALA A 346 22.61 -7.18 0.78
N MET A 347 22.37 -6.13 -0.03
CA MET A 347 21.37 -5.11 0.21
C MET A 347 19.94 -5.70 0.18
N GLY A 348 19.66 -6.62 -0.74
CA GLY A 348 18.38 -7.33 -0.83
C GLY A 348 18.12 -8.22 0.38
N ARG A 349 19.13 -8.96 0.88
CA ARG A 349 19.03 -9.75 2.11
C ARG A 349 18.76 -8.86 3.33
N ALA A 350 19.49 -7.76 3.48
CA ALA A 350 19.26 -6.79 4.56
C ALA A 350 17.83 -6.20 4.47
N GLY A 351 17.34 -5.94 3.26
CA GLY A 351 15.96 -5.51 3.00
C GLY A 351 14.94 -6.52 3.52
N ARG A 352 15.11 -7.80 3.20
CA ARG A 352 14.23 -8.87 3.69
C ARG A 352 14.26 -8.99 5.21
N GLU A 353 15.43 -8.98 5.82
CA GLU A 353 15.57 -9.02 7.28
C GLU A 353 14.81 -7.87 7.96
N ARG A 354 14.91 -6.66 7.38
CA ARG A 354 14.16 -5.50 7.87
C ARG A 354 12.65 -5.71 7.75
N VAL A 355 12.16 -6.23 6.61
CA VAL A 355 10.73 -6.50 6.43
C VAL A 355 10.24 -7.55 7.42
N VAL A 356 10.95 -8.66 7.58
CA VAL A 356 10.62 -9.73 8.55
C VAL A 356 10.53 -9.17 9.97
N ARG A 357 11.49 -8.33 10.36
CA ARG A 357 11.56 -7.76 11.71
C ARG A 357 10.51 -6.69 11.98
N ALA A 358 10.19 -5.84 11.00
CA ALA A 358 9.47 -4.59 11.24
C ALA A 358 8.13 -4.46 10.51
N PHE A 359 7.90 -5.17 9.41
CA PHE A 359 6.76 -4.96 8.50
C PHE A 359 5.95 -6.24 8.22
N GLY A 360 5.88 -7.16 9.17
CA GLY A 360 4.98 -8.31 9.08
C GLY A 360 3.55 -7.95 9.48
N TRP A 361 2.56 -8.49 8.78
CA TRP A 361 1.15 -8.27 9.10
C TRP A 361 0.75 -8.70 10.51
N SER A 362 1.40 -9.71 11.09
CA SER A 362 1.15 -10.14 12.47
C SER A 362 1.46 -9.02 13.47
N ARG A 363 2.59 -8.33 13.29
CA ARG A 363 2.96 -7.17 14.11
C ARG A 363 1.95 -6.02 13.98
N ALA A 364 1.51 -5.71 12.76
CA ALA A 364 0.50 -4.69 12.54
C ALA A 364 -0.83 -5.05 13.21
N ALA A 365 -1.24 -6.32 13.12
CA ALA A 365 -2.46 -6.80 13.80
C ALA A 365 -2.35 -6.75 15.33
N GLU A 366 -1.18 -7.08 15.91
CA GLU A 366 -0.93 -6.94 17.35
C GLU A 366 -1.01 -5.48 17.80
N GLN A 367 -0.45 -4.56 17.02
CA GLN A 367 -0.52 -3.12 17.28
C GLN A 367 -1.97 -2.63 17.23
N LEU A 368 -2.73 -3.02 16.20
CA LEU A 368 -4.16 -2.71 16.10
C LEU A 368 -4.93 -3.27 17.29
N ALA A 369 -4.69 -4.52 17.65
CA ALA A 369 -5.32 -5.16 18.82
C ALA A 369 -5.03 -4.42 20.13
N GLY A 370 -3.84 -3.87 20.29
CA GLY A 370 -3.49 -2.98 21.41
C GLY A 370 -4.40 -1.75 21.44
N TRP A 371 -4.51 -1.05 20.33
CA TRP A 371 -5.33 0.16 20.22
C TRP A 371 -6.84 -0.09 20.39
N LEU A 372 -7.33 -1.25 19.94
CA LEU A 372 -8.71 -1.65 20.13
C LEU A 372 -9.05 -1.91 21.62
N ARG A 373 -8.07 -2.40 22.41
CA ARG A 373 -8.24 -2.57 23.87
C ARG A 373 -8.19 -1.27 24.66
N GLU A 374 -7.49 -0.27 24.13
CA GLU A 374 -7.36 1.05 24.76
C GLU A 374 -8.56 1.98 24.49
N ALA A 375 -9.43 1.61 23.57
CA ALA A 375 -10.59 2.39 23.16
C ALA A 375 -11.76 2.20 24.14
#